data_7923a9479c4b30d6a7fe307d08869d9a
#
_entry.id   7923a9479c4b30d6a7fe307d08869d9a
#
_cell.length_a   1.000
_cell.length_b   1.000
_cell.length_c   1.000
_cell.angle_alpha   90.00
_cell.angle_beta   90.00
_cell.angle_gamma   90.00
#
_symmetry.space_group_name_H-M   'P 1'
#
loop_
_entity.id
_entity.type
_entity.pdbx_description
1 polymer ?
#
loop_
_entity_poly.entity_id
_entity_poly.type
_entity_poly.pdbx_seq_one_letter_code
_entity_poly.pdbx_strand_id
1 'polypeptide(L)'
;MKLSKAHTLVLLSLGYLFTVPFYVVWLWVEGIPKIGPNFWWAVFFHVPLWSIAMILTIEAHRRSPFILTAPYLALTPAFLLVSSPLMGGGYPTRLGVLGVLFVTFGVYFLNVKEGQNGILDPFIQIGKEKGSLFMLFVALIGAVVTNLDFIALKNANGPFYVLIDGMLMALVSVILILIYWQRGKIETSEFSIKSFWPFFLFGFFLFGAVFFHMTALKFIQNVPYEIAGKRTGVILATVGSGLILASLKRFQGKFKEEKEQLGYRLFGVGLIVAGMLIIILRG
;
A
#
# COMPACT_ATOMS: atom_id res chain seq x y z
N MET A 1 17.19 -8.31 -7.09
CA MET A 1 16.76 -9.42 -7.97
C MET A 1 15.85 -8.82 -9.03
N LYS A 2 16.26 -8.78 -10.30
CA LYS A 2 15.37 -8.35 -11.40
C LYS A 2 14.43 -9.54 -11.69
N LEU A 3 13.28 -9.55 -11.04
CA LEU A 3 12.29 -10.63 -11.16
C LEU A 3 11.62 -10.66 -12.55
N SER A 4 11.61 -9.54 -13.27
CA SER A 4 11.12 -9.44 -14.65
C SER A 4 11.73 -8.21 -15.31
N LYS A 5 11.99 -8.27 -16.62
CA LYS A 5 12.30 -7.09 -17.43
C LYS A 5 11.02 -6.32 -17.83
N ALA A 6 9.85 -6.83 -17.43
CA ALA A 6 8.58 -6.27 -17.81
C ALA A 6 8.37 -4.87 -17.21
N HIS A 7 7.77 -4.01 -17.98
CA HIS A 7 7.37 -2.68 -17.54
C HIS A 7 6.41 -2.79 -16.32
N THR A 8 6.57 -1.92 -15.35
CA THR A 8 5.77 -1.96 -14.10
C THR A 8 4.26 -1.98 -14.35
N LEU A 9 3.78 -1.27 -15.40
CA LEU A 9 2.36 -1.30 -15.79
C LEU A 9 1.90 -2.69 -16.22
N VAL A 10 2.73 -3.43 -16.97
CA VAL A 10 2.42 -4.79 -17.44
C VAL A 10 2.30 -5.73 -16.23
N LEU A 11 3.24 -5.62 -15.28
CA LEU A 11 3.22 -6.41 -14.05
C LEU A 11 1.96 -6.15 -13.23
N LEU A 12 1.60 -4.89 -13.00
CA LEU A 12 0.42 -4.50 -12.23
C LEU A 12 -0.86 -4.96 -12.92
N SER A 13 -0.98 -4.76 -14.23
CA SER A 13 -2.17 -5.11 -15.00
C SER A 13 -2.46 -6.60 -15.01
N LEU A 14 -1.43 -7.39 -15.31
CA LEU A 14 -1.54 -8.85 -15.27
C LEU A 14 -1.76 -9.33 -13.84
N GLY A 15 -1.15 -8.65 -12.85
CA GLY A 15 -1.42 -8.93 -11.44
C GLY A 15 -2.91 -8.84 -11.10
N TYR A 16 -3.58 -7.76 -11.50
CA TYR A 16 -5.03 -7.62 -11.30
C TYR A 16 -5.84 -8.72 -12.02
N LEU A 17 -5.49 -9.08 -13.24
CA LEU A 17 -6.14 -10.19 -13.95
C LEU A 17 -5.99 -11.53 -13.22
N PHE A 18 -4.81 -11.80 -12.69
CA PHE A 18 -4.54 -13.03 -11.94
C PHE A 18 -5.22 -13.07 -10.55
N THR A 19 -5.69 -11.94 -10.00
CA THR A 19 -6.50 -11.96 -8.77
C THR A 19 -7.93 -12.40 -9.00
N VAL A 20 -8.48 -12.19 -10.20
CA VAL A 20 -9.90 -12.44 -10.52
C VAL A 20 -10.37 -13.86 -10.17
N PRO A 21 -9.67 -14.94 -10.53
CA PRO A 21 -10.09 -16.30 -10.17
C PRO A 21 -10.25 -16.52 -8.66
N PHE A 22 -9.34 -15.92 -7.85
CA PHE A 22 -9.39 -16.02 -6.41
C PHE A 22 -10.58 -15.24 -5.83
N TYR A 23 -10.89 -14.05 -6.38
CA TYR A 23 -12.06 -13.27 -5.97
C TYR A 23 -13.37 -13.97 -6.33
N VAL A 24 -13.44 -14.65 -7.47
CA VAL A 24 -14.60 -15.46 -7.87
C VAL A 24 -14.83 -16.61 -6.88
N VAL A 25 -13.77 -17.33 -6.52
CA VAL A 25 -13.86 -18.41 -5.51
C VAL A 25 -14.30 -17.85 -4.16
N TRP A 26 -13.74 -16.74 -3.73
CA TRP A 26 -14.13 -16.11 -2.48
C TRP A 26 -15.59 -15.63 -2.51
N LEU A 27 -16.04 -15.04 -3.62
CA LEU A 27 -17.44 -14.65 -3.80
C LEU A 27 -18.40 -15.85 -3.80
N TRP A 28 -17.97 -16.96 -4.40
CA TRP A 28 -18.76 -18.19 -4.39
C TRP A 28 -18.97 -18.73 -2.97
N VAL A 29 -17.98 -18.58 -2.09
CA VAL A 29 -18.05 -18.99 -0.66
C VAL A 29 -18.95 -18.06 0.15
N GLU A 30 -18.80 -16.73 0.00
CA GLU A 30 -19.57 -15.74 0.79
C GLU A 30 -20.96 -15.43 0.19
N GLY A 31 -21.16 -15.75 -1.09
CA GLY A 31 -22.41 -15.47 -1.83
C GLY A 31 -22.51 -14.03 -2.33
N ILE A 32 -23.47 -13.81 -3.24
CA ILE A 32 -23.74 -12.50 -3.83
C ILE A 32 -24.50 -11.63 -2.82
N PRO A 33 -23.99 -10.44 -2.45
CA PRO A 33 -24.62 -9.60 -1.46
C PRO A 33 -25.82 -8.81 -2.02
N LYS A 34 -26.65 -8.27 -1.14
CA LYS A 34 -27.52 -7.16 -1.50
C LYS A 34 -26.68 -5.89 -1.61
N ILE A 35 -26.81 -5.19 -2.72
CA ILE A 35 -26.04 -3.98 -3.00
C ILE A 35 -26.76 -2.77 -2.37
N GLY A 36 -26.05 -2.09 -1.45
CA GLY A 36 -26.54 -0.87 -0.82
C GLY A 36 -26.37 0.39 -1.73
N PRO A 37 -27.01 1.50 -1.37
CA PRO A 37 -27.13 2.68 -2.25
C PRO A 37 -25.77 3.35 -2.54
N ASN A 38 -24.82 3.28 -1.61
CA ASN A 38 -23.54 3.98 -1.76
C ASN A 38 -22.44 3.11 -2.39
N PHE A 39 -22.73 1.86 -2.78
CA PHE A 39 -21.75 0.95 -3.37
C PHE A 39 -21.14 1.53 -4.66
N TRP A 40 -22.00 1.88 -5.61
CA TRP A 40 -21.55 2.36 -6.92
C TRP A 40 -20.84 3.71 -6.85
N TRP A 41 -21.23 4.58 -5.91
CA TRP A 41 -20.51 5.81 -5.63
C TRP A 41 -19.07 5.52 -5.14
N ALA A 42 -18.92 4.61 -4.19
CA ALA A 42 -17.60 4.23 -3.69
C ALA A 42 -16.71 3.70 -4.82
N VAL A 43 -17.21 2.77 -5.64
CA VAL A 43 -16.48 2.22 -6.79
C VAL A 43 -16.15 3.28 -7.84
N PHE A 44 -17.11 4.16 -8.16
CA PHE A 44 -16.93 5.21 -9.16
C PHE A 44 -15.81 6.19 -8.81
N PHE A 45 -15.65 6.54 -7.55
CA PHE A 45 -14.55 7.40 -7.12
C PHE A 45 -13.26 6.62 -6.82
N HIS A 46 -13.36 5.38 -6.34
CA HIS A 46 -12.21 4.55 -6.03
C HIS A 46 -11.34 4.31 -7.27
N VAL A 47 -11.91 3.79 -8.35
CA VAL A 47 -11.16 3.37 -9.54
C VAL A 47 -10.32 4.50 -10.15
N PRO A 48 -10.84 5.71 -10.42
CA PRO A 48 -10.03 6.80 -10.93
C PRO A 48 -8.95 7.27 -9.95
N LEU A 49 -9.30 7.43 -8.66
CA LEU A 49 -8.35 7.90 -7.65
C LEU A 49 -7.20 6.89 -7.47
N TRP A 50 -7.50 5.60 -7.38
CA TRP A 50 -6.48 4.57 -7.27
C TRP A 50 -5.63 4.46 -8.53
N SER A 51 -6.22 4.63 -9.72
CA SER A 51 -5.49 4.69 -10.98
C SER A 51 -4.51 5.87 -11.02
N ILE A 52 -4.91 7.04 -10.56
CA ILE A 52 -4.04 8.22 -10.42
C ILE A 52 -2.91 7.92 -9.43
N ALA A 53 -3.22 7.35 -8.27
CA ALA A 53 -2.22 6.97 -7.27
C ALA A 53 -1.21 5.97 -7.84
N MET A 54 -1.65 4.99 -8.64
CA MET A 54 -0.78 4.03 -9.33
C MET A 54 0.18 4.72 -10.31
N ILE A 55 -0.32 5.64 -11.15
CA ILE A 55 0.51 6.40 -12.10
C ILE A 55 1.52 7.27 -11.34
N LEU A 56 1.08 7.99 -10.30
CA LEU A 56 1.96 8.81 -9.47
C LEU A 56 3.03 7.98 -8.77
N THR A 57 2.71 6.78 -8.30
CA THR A 57 3.67 5.84 -7.69
C THR A 57 4.74 5.43 -8.69
N ILE A 58 4.35 5.06 -9.91
CA ILE A 58 5.30 4.71 -10.97
C ILE A 58 6.21 5.90 -11.30
N GLU A 59 5.63 7.08 -11.49
CA GLU A 59 6.41 8.29 -11.79
C GLU A 59 7.29 8.72 -10.62
N ALA A 60 6.87 8.54 -9.38
CA ALA A 60 7.69 8.80 -8.20
C ALA A 60 8.95 7.94 -8.20
N HIS A 61 8.81 6.62 -8.40
CA HIS A 61 9.95 5.69 -8.41
C HIS A 61 10.83 5.81 -9.66
N ARG A 62 10.33 6.39 -10.75
CA ARG A 62 11.16 6.71 -11.94
C ARG A 62 12.03 7.94 -11.72
N ARG A 63 11.58 8.88 -10.89
CA ARG A 63 12.25 10.18 -10.68
C ARG A 63 13.12 10.22 -9.43
N SER A 64 12.78 9.43 -8.42
CA SER A 64 13.48 9.45 -7.13
C SER A 64 13.69 8.04 -6.60
N PRO A 65 14.81 7.76 -5.93
CA PRO A 65 15.06 6.48 -5.27
C PRO A 65 13.94 6.11 -4.30
N PHE A 66 13.59 4.82 -4.25
CA PHE A 66 12.55 4.29 -3.34
C PHE A 66 12.72 4.75 -1.90
N ILE A 67 13.96 4.83 -1.44
CA ILE A 67 14.28 5.20 -0.06
C ILE A 67 13.87 6.63 0.30
N LEU A 68 13.86 7.55 -0.67
CA LEU A 68 13.42 8.94 -0.46
C LEU A 68 11.90 9.07 -0.52
N THR A 69 11.22 8.11 -1.14
CA THR A 69 9.77 8.15 -1.38
C THR A 69 8.98 7.32 -0.37
N ALA A 70 9.54 6.23 0.16
CA ALA A 70 8.88 5.32 1.09
C ALA A 70 8.36 5.98 2.39
N PRO A 71 9.07 6.96 3.02
CA PRO A 71 8.62 7.60 4.26
C PRO A 71 7.25 8.27 4.12
N TYR A 72 6.90 8.78 2.94
CA TYR A 72 5.62 9.49 2.75
C TYR A 72 4.40 8.58 2.85
N LEU A 73 4.53 7.31 2.49
CA LEU A 73 3.44 6.34 2.67
C LEU A 73 3.11 6.09 4.15
N ALA A 74 4.05 6.36 5.06
CA ALA A 74 3.82 6.30 6.49
C ALA A 74 2.81 7.34 6.96
N LEU A 75 2.60 8.43 6.21
CA LEU A 75 1.66 9.49 6.55
C LEU A 75 0.19 9.12 6.29
N THR A 76 -0.09 8.04 5.54
CA THR A 76 -1.47 7.61 5.24
C THR A 76 -2.35 7.47 6.49
N PRO A 77 -1.92 6.83 7.60
CA PRO A 77 -2.75 6.75 8.81
C PRO A 77 -3.04 8.12 9.43
N ALA A 78 -2.08 9.07 9.37
CA ALA A 78 -2.29 10.43 9.86
C ALA A 78 -3.35 11.18 9.02
N PHE A 79 -3.33 11.04 7.69
CA PHE A 79 -4.37 11.61 6.82
C PHE A 79 -5.75 10.99 7.08
N LEU A 80 -5.80 9.71 7.43
CA LEU A 80 -7.03 9.02 7.81
C LEU A 80 -7.66 9.58 9.08
N LEU A 81 -6.87 10.10 10.03
CA LEU A 81 -7.43 10.75 11.23
C LEU A 81 -8.36 11.92 10.88
N VAL A 82 -8.12 12.57 9.73
CA VAL A 82 -8.95 13.67 9.23
C VAL A 82 -10.03 13.16 8.26
N SER A 83 -9.66 12.33 7.28
CA SER A 83 -10.58 11.91 6.22
C SER A 83 -11.63 10.91 6.70
N SER A 84 -11.30 10.00 7.65
CA SER A 84 -12.24 8.96 8.08
C SER A 84 -13.45 9.50 8.83
N PRO A 85 -13.33 10.44 9.79
CA PRO A 85 -14.48 11.09 10.39
C PRO A 85 -15.41 11.76 9.38
N LEU A 86 -14.84 12.38 8.33
CA LEU A 86 -15.60 13.08 7.30
C LEU A 86 -16.32 12.14 6.33
N MET A 87 -15.77 10.94 6.11
CA MET A 87 -16.28 9.95 5.15
C MET A 87 -17.00 8.77 5.82
N GLY A 88 -17.19 8.79 7.13
CA GLY A 88 -17.83 7.70 7.86
C GLY A 88 -16.96 6.46 8.07
N GLY A 89 -15.64 6.59 7.94
CA GLY A 89 -14.64 5.55 8.17
C GLY A 89 -14.30 5.30 9.64
N GLY A 90 -15.07 5.88 10.57
CA GLY A 90 -14.91 5.74 12.01
C GLY A 90 -14.34 6.99 12.68
N TYR A 91 -14.60 7.08 13.99
CA TYR A 91 -14.14 8.18 14.86
C TYR A 91 -13.13 7.60 15.86
N PRO A 92 -11.82 7.83 15.68
CA PRO A 92 -10.84 7.39 16.66
C PRO A 92 -11.04 8.07 18.01
N THR A 93 -10.83 7.34 19.11
CA THR A 93 -10.79 7.95 20.44
C THR A 93 -9.58 8.88 20.56
N ARG A 94 -9.56 9.78 21.58
CA ARG A 94 -8.40 10.66 21.79
C ARG A 94 -7.09 9.89 21.98
N LEU A 95 -7.13 8.79 22.73
CA LEU A 95 -5.98 7.92 22.91
C LEU A 95 -5.67 7.13 21.63
N GLY A 96 -6.68 6.69 20.90
CA GLY A 96 -6.51 6.07 19.60
C GLY A 96 -5.82 6.99 18.58
N VAL A 97 -6.13 8.29 18.58
CA VAL A 97 -5.39 9.29 17.75
C VAL A 97 -3.90 9.29 18.11
N LEU A 98 -3.56 9.32 19.41
CA LEU A 98 -2.15 9.23 19.84
C LEU A 98 -1.51 7.92 19.38
N GLY A 99 -2.23 6.80 19.49
CA GLY A 99 -1.75 5.51 18.99
C GLY A 99 -1.46 5.50 17.50
N VAL A 100 -2.37 6.05 16.68
CA VAL A 100 -2.17 6.17 15.22
C VAL A 100 -0.97 7.07 14.90
N LEU A 101 -0.80 8.20 15.63
CA LEU A 101 0.36 9.07 15.44
C LEU A 101 1.67 8.36 15.82
N PHE A 102 1.68 7.59 16.90
CA PHE A 102 2.87 6.81 17.28
C PHE A 102 3.24 5.78 16.22
N VAL A 103 2.26 5.06 15.66
CA VAL A 103 2.50 4.15 14.53
C VAL A 103 3.03 4.92 13.31
N THR A 104 2.43 6.06 12.98
CA THR A 104 2.84 6.90 11.85
C THR A 104 4.32 7.35 11.97
N PHE A 105 4.67 7.92 13.14
CA PHE A 105 6.05 8.33 13.40
C PHE A 105 7.00 7.14 13.45
N GLY A 106 6.58 6.02 14.05
CA GLY A 106 7.38 4.82 14.11
C GLY A 106 7.73 4.27 12.72
N VAL A 107 6.75 4.17 11.81
CA VAL A 107 6.99 3.77 10.41
C VAL A 107 7.85 4.81 9.68
N TYR A 108 7.67 6.10 9.96
CA TYR A 108 8.53 7.14 9.43
C TYR A 108 9.99 6.92 9.82
N PHE A 109 10.29 6.71 11.13
CA PHE A 109 11.64 6.46 11.62
C PHE A 109 12.26 5.18 11.05
N LEU A 110 11.46 4.13 10.77
CA LEU A 110 11.95 2.92 10.10
C LEU A 110 12.47 3.18 8.68
N ASN A 111 11.95 4.22 8.03
CA ASN A 111 12.28 4.55 6.64
C ASN A 111 13.29 5.70 6.50
N VAL A 112 13.63 6.39 7.58
CA VAL A 112 14.68 7.43 7.59
C VAL A 112 16.05 6.78 7.65
N LYS A 113 16.97 7.19 6.79
CA LYS A 113 18.38 6.75 6.81
C LYS A 113 19.26 7.75 7.55
N GLU A 114 20.21 7.19 8.30
CA GLU A 114 21.36 7.93 8.82
C GLU A 114 22.21 8.41 7.62
N GLY A 115 22.63 9.70 7.62
CA GLY A 115 23.36 10.27 6.49
C GLY A 115 22.52 11.20 5.59
N GLN A 116 21.23 11.27 5.77
CA GLN A 116 20.43 12.41 5.34
C GLN A 116 20.66 13.57 6.33
N ASN A 117 20.54 14.82 5.87
CA ASN A 117 20.84 16.04 6.65
C ASN A 117 19.93 16.24 7.88
N GLY A 118 19.41 15.18 8.47
CA GLY A 118 18.60 15.15 9.68
C GLY A 118 17.22 14.49 9.49
N ILE A 119 16.51 14.31 10.61
CA ILE A 119 15.18 13.67 10.69
C ILE A 119 14.14 14.42 9.84
N LEU A 120 14.29 15.72 9.62
CA LEU A 120 13.38 16.55 8.83
C LEU A 120 13.73 16.57 7.33
N ASP A 121 14.82 15.95 6.91
CA ASP A 121 15.26 15.95 5.52
C ASP A 121 14.19 15.47 4.51
N PRO A 122 13.39 14.42 4.76
CA PRO A 122 12.30 14.08 3.86
C PRO A 122 11.31 15.22 3.65
N PHE A 123 10.96 15.99 4.68
CA PHE A 123 10.05 17.13 4.55
C PHE A 123 10.67 18.30 3.77
N ILE A 124 11.97 18.53 3.95
CA ILE A 124 12.72 19.55 3.18
C ILE A 124 12.82 19.14 1.71
N GLN A 125 12.91 17.83 1.45
CA GLN A 125 13.01 17.29 0.10
C GLN A 125 11.68 17.31 -0.68
N ILE A 126 10.52 17.45 -0.03
CA ILE A 126 9.23 17.62 -0.73
C ILE A 126 9.30 18.75 -1.76
N GLY A 127 9.95 19.86 -1.41
CA GLY A 127 10.11 21.00 -2.32
C GLY A 127 11.19 20.82 -3.39
N LYS A 128 12.11 19.88 -3.21
CA LYS A 128 13.27 19.67 -4.09
C LYS A 128 13.10 18.48 -5.02
N GLU A 129 12.40 17.43 -4.56
CA GLU A 129 12.30 16.12 -5.22
C GLU A 129 10.86 15.86 -5.67
N LYS A 130 10.63 15.88 -7.00
CA LYS A 130 9.30 15.62 -7.58
C LYS A 130 8.72 14.26 -7.21
N GLY A 131 9.56 13.23 -7.04
CA GLY A 131 9.12 11.90 -6.63
C GLY A 131 8.57 11.88 -5.21
N SER A 132 9.18 12.63 -4.28
CA SER A 132 8.71 12.80 -2.91
C SER A 132 7.33 13.47 -2.86
N LEU A 133 7.15 14.53 -3.64
CA LEU A 133 5.85 15.21 -3.76
C LEU A 133 4.77 14.26 -4.32
N PHE A 134 5.08 13.46 -5.34
CA PHE A 134 4.14 12.48 -5.88
C PHE A 134 3.74 11.45 -4.85
N MET A 135 4.68 10.92 -4.04
CA MET A 135 4.35 9.96 -2.99
C MET A 135 3.55 10.55 -1.85
N LEU A 136 3.72 11.83 -1.55
CA LEU A 136 2.84 12.53 -0.60
C LEU A 136 1.39 12.57 -1.11
N PHE A 137 1.19 12.89 -2.39
CA PHE A 137 -0.14 12.81 -3.01
C PHE A 137 -0.69 11.37 -3.03
N VAL A 138 0.14 10.37 -3.28
CA VAL A 138 -0.26 8.95 -3.20
C VAL A 138 -0.74 8.61 -1.80
N ALA A 139 -0.06 9.06 -0.75
CA ALA A 139 -0.48 8.81 0.63
C ALA A 139 -1.82 9.49 0.96
N LEU A 140 -2.04 10.69 0.45
CA LEU A 140 -3.29 11.45 0.63
C LEU A 140 -4.46 10.81 -0.13
N ILE A 141 -4.25 10.46 -1.40
CA ILE A 141 -5.23 9.71 -2.20
C ILE A 141 -5.51 8.35 -1.54
N GLY A 142 -4.48 7.66 -1.06
CA GLY A 142 -4.60 6.39 -0.35
C GLY A 142 -5.50 6.48 0.88
N ALA A 143 -5.46 7.58 1.63
CA ALA A 143 -6.36 7.80 2.75
C ALA A 143 -7.83 7.94 2.29
N VAL A 144 -8.10 8.66 1.20
CA VAL A 144 -9.45 8.78 0.63
C VAL A 144 -9.94 7.43 0.10
N VAL A 145 -9.11 6.74 -0.67
CA VAL A 145 -9.43 5.45 -1.29
C VAL A 145 -9.75 4.39 -0.23
N THR A 146 -9.00 4.32 0.87
CA THR A 146 -9.29 3.36 1.94
C THR A 146 -10.65 3.63 2.62
N ASN A 147 -11.08 4.89 2.71
CA ASN A 147 -12.45 5.18 3.18
C ASN A 147 -13.50 4.74 2.14
N LEU A 148 -13.22 4.85 0.85
CA LEU A 148 -14.09 4.33 -0.21
C LEU A 148 -14.20 2.81 -0.16
N ASP A 149 -13.08 2.10 0.11
CA ASP A 149 -13.06 0.65 0.37
C ASP A 149 -14.03 0.29 1.49
N PHE A 150 -13.98 1.04 2.59
CA PHE A 150 -14.86 0.80 3.74
C PHE A 150 -16.34 1.09 3.43
N ILE A 151 -16.63 2.15 2.68
CA ILE A 151 -18.00 2.45 2.23
C ILE A 151 -18.51 1.34 1.31
N ALA A 152 -17.70 0.87 0.36
CA ALA A 152 -18.06 -0.22 -0.54
C ALA A 152 -18.33 -1.51 0.25
N LEU A 153 -17.45 -1.84 1.21
CA LEU A 153 -17.59 -3.01 2.07
C LEU A 153 -18.87 -2.97 2.92
N LYS A 154 -19.26 -1.80 3.42
CA LYS A 154 -20.53 -1.63 4.17
C LYS A 154 -21.79 -1.73 3.29
N ASN A 155 -21.66 -1.52 1.99
CA ASN A 155 -22.77 -1.53 1.03
C ASN A 155 -22.80 -2.80 0.15
N ALA A 156 -21.87 -3.74 0.39
CA ALA A 156 -21.82 -5.06 -0.24
C ALA A 156 -21.04 -6.01 0.69
N ASN A 157 -20.46 -7.10 0.15
CA ASN A 157 -19.44 -7.86 0.84
C ASN A 157 -18.05 -7.64 0.22
N GLY A 158 -17.00 -8.05 0.94
CA GLY A 158 -15.62 -7.89 0.49
C GLY A 158 -15.37 -8.51 -0.89
N PRO A 159 -15.67 -9.82 -1.11
CA PRO A 159 -15.38 -10.47 -2.38
C PRO A 159 -16.10 -9.87 -3.58
N PHE A 160 -17.34 -9.44 -3.43
CA PHE A 160 -18.07 -8.78 -4.53
C PHE A 160 -17.43 -7.44 -4.88
N TYR A 161 -17.10 -6.63 -3.86
CA TYR A 161 -16.45 -5.34 -4.08
C TYR A 161 -15.11 -5.52 -4.79
N VAL A 162 -14.21 -6.36 -4.27
CA VAL A 162 -12.87 -6.50 -4.86
C VAL A 162 -12.87 -7.18 -6.22
N LEU A 163 -13.89 -8.00 -6.52
CA LEU A 163 -14.07 -8.56 -7.86
C LEU A 163 -14.40 -7.45 -8.87
N ILE A 164 -15.39 -6.60 -8.56
CA ILE A 164 -15.79 -5.49 -9.44
C ILE A 164 -14.63 -4.49 -9.58
N ASP A 165 -14.02 -4.08 -8.46
CA ASP A 165 -12.89 -3.15 -8.47
C ASP A 165 -11.70 -3.72 -9.25
N GLY A 166 -11.31 -4.97 -8.98
CA GLY A 166 -10.23 -5.65 -9.68
C GLY A 166 -10.45 -5.77 -11.18
N MET A 167 -11.68 -6.05 -11.63
CA MET A 167 -12.03 -6.08 -13.06
C MET A 167 -11.91 -4.68 -13.69
N LEU A 168 -12.41 -3.64 -13.02
CA LEU A 168 -12.31 -2.26 -13.51
C LEU A 168 -10.85 -1.79 -13.52
N MET A 169 -10.06 -2.09 -12.50
CA MET A 169 -8.65 -1.79 -12.45
C MET A 169 -7.85 -2.53 -13.53
N ALA A 170 -8.19 -3.78 -13.81
CA ALA A 170 -7.61 -4.53 -14.94
C ALA A 170 -7.94 -3.84 -16.27
N LEU A 171 -9.18 -3.42 -16.48
CA LEU A 171 -9.60 -2.69 -17.68
C LEU A 171 -8.82 -1.38 -17.86
N VAL A 172 -8.75 -0.54 -16.82
CA VAL A 172 -7.97 0.71 -16.84
C VAL A 172 -6.50 0.42 -17.15
N SER A 173 -5.94 -0.61 -16.54
CA SER A 173 -4.57 -1.01 -16.75
C SER A 173 -4.30 -1.48 -18.18
N VAL A 174 -5.21 -2.22 -18.79
CA VAL A 174 -5.13 -2.61 -20.22
C VAL A 174 -5.15 -1.38 -21.12
N ILE A 175 -6.05 -0.41 -20.85
CA ILE A 175 -6.10 0.84 -21.61
C ILE A 175 -4.78 1.59 -21.49
N LEU A 176 -4.21 1.70 -20.30
CA LEU A 176 -2.90 2.34 -20.10
C LEU A 176 -1.78 1.61 -20.84
N ILE A 177 -1.76 0.27 -20.82
CA ILE A 177 -0.80 -0.54 -21.58
C ILE A 177 -0.92 -0.21 -23.07
N LEU A 178 -2.11 -0.19 -23.63
CA LEU A 178 -2.32 0.09 -25.04
C LEU A 178 -1.80 1.49 -25.43
N ILE A 179 -2.08 2.50 -24.59
CA ILE A 179 -1.58 3.87 -24.78
C ILE A 179 -0.04 3.91 -24.74
N TYR A 180 0.58 3.23 -23.78
CA TYR A 180 2.04 3.20 -23.64
C TYR A 180 2.72 2.39 -24.75
N TRP A 181 2.09 1.30 -25.19
CA TRP A 181 2.53 0.50 -26.31
C TRP A 181 2.50 1.30 -27.65
N GLN A 182 1.38 1.97 -27.92
CA GLN A 182 1.28 2.85 -29.11
C GLN A 182 2.33 3.97 -29.11
N ARG A 183 2.77 4.40 -27.92
CA ARG A 183 3.85 5.40 -27.77
C ARG A 183 5.26 4.80 -27.80
N GLY A 184 5.39 3.51 -28.11
CA GLY A 184 6.69 2.80 -28.16
C GLY A 184 7.40 2.68 -26.81
N LYS A 185 6.65 2.80 -25.68
CA LYS A 185 7.22 2.72 -24.32
C LYS A 185 7.18 1.32 -23.71
N ILE A 186 6.47 0.40 -24.33
CA ILE A 186 6.33 -1.01 -23.93
C ILE A 186 6.58 -1.86 -25.17
N GLU A 187 7.46 -2.86 -25.06
CA GLU A 187 7.75 -3.79 -26.15
C GLU A 187 6.84 -5.04 -26.02
N THR A 188 6.52 -5.63 -27.19
CA THR A 188 5.75 -6.89 -27.26
C THR A 188 6.46 -8.07 -26.57
N SER A 189 7.77 -8.03 -26.50
CA SER A 189 8.61 -9.01 -25.79
C SER A 189 8.32 -9.09 -24.28
N GLU A 190 7.74 -8.03 -23.69
CA GLU A 190 7.41 -7.97 -22.26
C GLU A 190 6.21 -8.84 -21.88
N PHE A 191 5.37 -9.24 -22.85
CA PHE A 191 4.21 -10.14 -22.68
C PHE A 191 4.57 -11.62 -22.85
N SER A 192 5.85 -11.99 -22.72
CA SER A 192 6.30 -13.37 -22.93
C SER A 192 5.72 -14.33 -21.86
N ILE A 193 5.34 -15.53 -22.31
CA ILE A 193 4.93 -16.67 -21.46
C ILE A 193 5.99 -17.04 -20.40
N LYS A 194 7.27 -16.74 -20.65
CA LYS A 194 8.36 -16.92 -19.67
C LYS A 194 8.18 -16.06 -18.42
N SER A 195 7.32 -15.04 -18.49
CA SER A 195 6.98 -14.14 -17.38
C SER A 195 5.72 -14.59 -16.62
N PHE A 196 5.08 -15.73 -16.98
CA PHE A 196 3.84 -16.19 -16.36
C PHE A 196 3.96 -16.34 -14.83
N TRP A 197 4.96 -17.06 -14.36
CA TRP A 197 5.14 -17.30 -12.91
C TRP A 197 5.31 -16.03 -12.07
N PRO A 198 6.14 -15.05 -12.46
CA PRO A 198 6.19 -13.77 -11.77
C PRO A 198 4.83 -13.06 -11.70
N PHE A 199 4.04 -13.07 -12.76
CA PHE A 199 2.72 -12.43 -12.79
C PHE A 199 1.71 -13.17 -11.92
N PHE A 200 1.70 -14.51 -11.99
CA PHE A 200 0.84 -15.33 -11.16
C PHE A 200 1.16 -15.15 -9.66
N LEU A 201 2.43 -15.23 -9.29
CA LEU A 201 2.86 -15.01 -7.90
C LEU A 201 2.51 -13.61 -7.42
N PHE A 202 2.72 -12.59 -8.25
CA PHE A 202 2.32 -11.24 -7.91
C PHE A 202 0.81 -11.13 -7.66
N GLY A 203 -0.02 -11.69 -8.55
CA GLY A 203 -1.47 -11.74 -8.39
C GLY A 203 -1.92 -12.50 -7.14
N PHE A 204 -1.28 -13.64 -6.85
CA PHE A 204 -1.55 -14.42 -5.65
C PHE A 204 -1.26 -13.63 -4.35
N PHE A 205 -0.11 -12.99 -4.27
CA PHE A 205 0.23 -12.16 -3.10
C PHE A 205 -0.63 -10.90 -3.02
N LEU A 206 -0.99 -10.30 -4.17
CA LEU A 206 -1.91 -9.18 -4.23
C LEU A 206 -3.30 -9.58 -3.70
N PHE A 207 -3.82 -10.73 -4.15
CA PHE A 207 -5.05 -11.30 -3.60
C PHE A 207 -4.97 -11.46 -2.09
N GLY A 208 -3.91 -12.09 -1.58
CA GLY A 208 -3.72 -12.28 -0.13
C GLY A 208 -3.71 -10.95 0.63
N ALA A 209 -3.00 -9.95 0.12
CA ALA A 209 -2.95 -8.63 0.74
C ALA A 209 -4.34 -7.95 0.79
N VAL A 210 -5.11 -8.03 -0.30
CA VAL A 210 -6.46 -7.47 -0.39
C VAL A 210 -7.44 -8.26 0.47
N PHE A 211 -7.35 -9.60 0.48
CA PHE A 211 -8.17 -10.46 1.32
C PHE A 211 -8.04 -10.11 2.82
N PHE A 212 -6.80 -10.02 3.31
CA PHE A 212 -6.55 -9.65 4.70
C PHE A 212 -6.98 -8.21 4.99
N HIS A 213 -6.79 -7.28 4.06
CA HIS A 213 -7.23 -5.90 4.20
C HIS A 213 -8.74 -5.79 4.34
N MET A 214 -9.52 -6.39 3.43
CA MET A 214 -10.98 -6.37 3.48
C MET A 214 -11.54 -7.08 4.72
N THR A 215 -10.90 -8.20 5.09
CA THR A 215 -11.26 -8.93 6.30
C THR A 215 -10.99 -8.09 7.56
N ALA A 216 -9.85 -7.44 7.63
CA ALA A 216 -9.52 -6.55 8.75
C ALA A 216 -10.50 -5.36 8.84
N LEU A 217 -10.83 -4.71 7.74
CA LEU A 217 -11.82 -3.62 7.70
C LEU A 217 -13.22 -4.08 8.16
N LYS A 218 -13.63 -5.32 7.83
CA LYS A 218 -14.90 -5.91 8.26
C LYS A 218 -14.98 -6.02 9.79
N PHE A 219 -13.88 -6.38 10.45
CA PHE A 219 -13.84 -6.60 11.90
C PHE A 219 -13.53 -5.32 12.71
N ILE A 220 -12.56 -4.54 12.27
CA ILE A 220 -12.07 -3.37 13.04
C ILE A 220 -13.04 -2.19 12.94
N GLN A 221 -13.74 -2.02 11.82
CA GLN A 221 -14.73 -0.96 11.56
C GLN A 221 -14.23 0.48 11.87
N ASN A 222 -12.92 0.66 11.95
CA ASN A 222 -12.24 1.93 12.16
C ASN A 222 -11.03 2.00 11.24
N VAL A 223 -11.17 2.73 10.13
CA VAL A 223 -10.19 2.76 9.04
C VAL A 223 -8.80 3.24 9.51
N PRO A 224 -8.68 4.32 10.32
CA PRO A 224 -7.40 4.72 10.89
C PRO A 224 -6.67 3.60 11.66
N TYR A 225 -7.41 2.82 12.45
CA TYR A 225 -6.82 1.74 13.25
C TYR A 225 -6.41 0.55 12.39
N GLU A 226 -7.23 0.20 11.41
CA GLU A 226 -6.89 -0.86 10.46
C GLU A 226 -5.58 -0.54 9.70
N ILE A 227 -5.48 0.66 9.13
CA ILE A 227 -4.28 1.04 8.39
C ILE A 227 -3.07 1.19 9.32
N ALA A 228 -3.23 1.69 10.54
CA ALA A 228 -2.16 1.69 11.53
C ALA A 228 -1.69 0.26 11.81
N GLY A 229 -2.63 -0.68 12.03
CA GLY A 229 -2.35 -2.10 12.19
C GLY A 229 -1.62 -2.72 10.98
N LYS A 230 -2.09 -2.46 9.77
CA LYS A 230 -1.46 -2.90 8.52
C LYS A 230 0.00 -2.41 8.40
N ARG A 231 0.29 -1.21 8.90
CA ARG A 231 1.67 -0.67 8.89
C ARG A 231 2.62 -1.42 9.84
N THR A 232 2.13 -2.14 10.85
CA THR A 232 3.00 -2.97 11.69
C THR A 232 3.65 -4.11 10.92
N GLY A 233 3.07 -4.54 9.80
CA GLY A 233 3.66 -5.50 8.88
C GLY A 233 5.04 -5.06 8.36
N VAL A 234 5.33 -3.75 8.35
CA VAL A 234 6.66 -3.21 8.00
C VAL A 234 7.73 -3.72 8.98
N ILE A 235 7.39 -3.90 10.27
CA ILE A 235 8.32 -4.47 11.27
C ILE A 235 8.72 -5.88 10.83
N LEU A 236 7.73 -6.72 10.50
CA LEU A 236 7.98 -8.11 10.08
C LEU A 236 8.81 -8.15 8.80
N ALA A 237 8.51 -7.28 7.84
CA ALA A 237 9.29 -7.18 6.60
C ALA A 237 10.72 -6.72 6.88
N THR A 238 10.93 -5.75 7.79
CA THR A 238 12.26 -5.25 8.14
C THR A 238 13.08 -6.30 8.87
N VAL A 239 12.52 -6.94 9.90
CA VAL A 239 13.19 -8.00 10.65
C VAL A 239 13.44 -9.23 9.77
N GLY A 240 12.42 -9.66 9.00
CA GLY A 240 12.54 -10.81 8.11
C GLY A 240 13.60 -10.60 7.02
N SER A 241 13.64 -9.41 6.40
CA SER A 241 14.67 -9.09 5.42
C SER A 241 16.06 -9.04 6.04
N GLY A 242 16.20 -8.50 7.25
CA GLY A 242 17.45 -8.48 8.00
C GLY A 242 17.97 -9.89 8.30
N LEU A 243 17.11 -10.80 8.75
CA LEU A 243 17.48 -12.20 9.03
C LEU A 243 17.88 -12.93 7.74
N ILE A 244 17.14 -12.74 6.64
CA ILE A 244 17.48 -13.34 5.34
C ILE A 244 18.82 -12.80 4.84
N LEU A 245 19.06 -11.49 4.90
CA LEU A 245 20.31 -10.88 4.48
C LEU A 245 21.49 -11.34 5.35
N ALA A 246 21.29 -11.52 6.66
CA ALA A 246 22.30 -12.03 7.57
C ALA A 246 22.70 -13.49 7.25
N SER A 247 21.75 -14.32 6.80
CA SER A 247 21.99 -15.72 6.43
C SER A 247 22.74 -15.88 5.10
N LEU A 248 22.71 -14.86 4.23
CA LEU A 248 23.32 -14.87 2.91
C LEU A 248 24.72 -14.21 2.95
N LYS A 249 25.80 -15.02 2.94
CA LYS A 249 27.21 -14.55 2.93
C LYS A 249 27.51 -13.46 1.88
N ARG A 250 26.77 -13.45 0.76
CA ARG A 250 26.93 -12.47 -0.35
C ARG A 250 26.55 -11.03 0.03
N PHE A 251 25.82 -10.80 1.14
CA PHE A 251 25.29 -9.50 1.55
C PHE A 251 25.91 -8.97 2.85
N GLN A 252 26.98 -9.58 3.36
CA GLN A 252 27.62 -9.16 4.61
C GLN A 252 28.11 -7.70 4.62
N GLY A 253 28.48 -7.13 3.45
CA GLY A 253 28.81 -5.70 3.33
C GLY A 253 27.63 -4.76 3.60
N LYS A 254 26.41 -5.13 3.17
CA LYS A 254 25.19 -4.36 3.45
C LYS A 254 24.77 -4.43 4.91
N PHE A 255 25.16 -5.48 5.63
CA PHE A 255 24.87 -5.65 7.04
C PHE A 255 25.57 -4.62 7.92
N LYS A 256 26.71 -4.07 7.48
CA LYS A 256 27.43 -3.02 8.18
C LYS A 256 26.68 -1.69 8.14
N GLU A 257 26.12 -1.31 6.97
CA GLU A 257 25.27 -0.13 6.81
C GLU A 257 23.96 -0.26 7.63
N GLU A 258 23.42 -1.46 7.80
CA GLU A 258 22.23 -1.72 8.61
C GLU A 258 22.48 -1.56 10.11
N LYS A 259 23.68 -1.86 10.62
CA LYS A 259 24.06 -1.65 12.02
C LYS A 259 24.05 -0.17 12.41
N GLU A 260 24.47 0.71 11.52
CA GLU A 260 24.51 2.16 11.76
C GLU A 260 23.10 2.76 11.90
N GLN A 261 22.07 2.10 11.33
CA GLN A 261 20.68 2.53 11.41
C GLN A 261 19.87 1.86 12.54
N LEU A 262 20.52 0.98 13.32
CA LEU A 262 19.85 0.15 14.32
C LEU A 262 19.10 0.99 15.37
N GLY A 263 19.68 2.12 15.79
CA GLY A 263 19.08 3.03 16.77
C GLY A 263 17.72 3.60 16.31
N TYR A 264 17.67 4.16 15.11
CA TYR A 264 16.43 4.68 14.52
C TYR A 264 15.40 3.59 14.29
N ARG A 265 15.83 2.40 13.86
CA ARG A 265 14.93 1.25 13.65
C ARG A 265 14.35 0.74 14.96
N LEU A 266 15.15 0.58 16.01
CA LEU A 266 14.66 0.17 17.33
C LEU A 266 13.71 1.19 17.93
N PHE A 267 14.01 2.48 17.80
CA PHE A 267 13.11 3.55 18.23
C PHE A 267 11.80 3.53 17.45
N GLY A 268 11.86 3.39 16.11
CA GLY A 268 10.68 3.27 15.26
C GLY A 268 9.81 2.05 15.61
N VAL A 269 10.42 0.88 15.84
CA VAL A 269 9.73 -0.33 16.30
C VAL A 269 9.06 -0.08 17.65
N GLY A 270 9.76 0.55 18.62
CA GLY A 270 9.22 0.89 19.93
C GLY A 270 7.97 1.77 19.84
N LEU A 271 8.01 2.80 18.98
CA LEU A 271 6.85 3.66 18.73
C LEU A 271 5.67 2.90 18.11
N ILE A 272 5.92 2.02 17.14
CA ILE A 272 4.85 1.23 16.51
C ILE A 272 4.20 0.31 17.55
N VAL A 273 4.99 -0.40 18.35
CA VAL A 273 4.50 -1.30 19.38
C VAL A 273 3.68 -0.52 20.42
N ALA A 274 4.22 0.61 20.91
CA ALA A 274 3.50 1.45 21.88
C ALA A 274 2.18 1.98 21.29
N GLY A 275 2.21 2.47 20.04
CA GLY A 275 1.01 2.95 19.34
C GLY A 275 -0.05 1.87 19.17
N MET A 276 0.36 0.65 18.79
CA MET A 276 -0.57 -0.48 18.68
C MET A 276 -1.16 -0.91 20.02
N LEU A 277 -0.35 -0.93 21.09
CA LEU A 277 -0.87 -1.20 22.44
C LEU A 277 -1.92 -0.16 22.85
N ILE A 278 -1.69 1.12 22.58
CA ILE A 278 -2.67 2.18 22.85
C ILE A 278 -3.97 1.93 22.06
N ILE A 279 -3.87 1.60 20.75
CA ILE A 279 -5.04 1.33 19.90
C ILE A 279 -5.82 0.12 20.43
N ILE A 280 -5.15 -0.97 20.79
CA ILE A 280 -5.81 -2.21 21.24
C ILE A 280 -6.48 -2.03 22.61
N LEU A 281 -5.84 -1.30 23.52
CA LEU A 281 -6.33 -1.19 24.91
C LEU A 281 -7.32 -0.03 25.10
N ARG A 282 -7.28 0.99 24.28
CA ARG A 282 -7.99 2.25 24.48
C ARG A 282 -8.55 2.88 23.21
N GLY A 283 -8.37 2.25 22.05
CA GLY A 283 -8.83 2.70 20.74
C GLY A 283 -10.33 2.60 20.50
#